data_f41b586bb35c6b06952ad3df4c0f0125
#
_entry.id   f41b586bb35c6b06952ad3df4c0f0125
#
_cell.length_a   1.000
_cell.length_b   1.000
_cell.length_c   1.000
_cell.angle_alpha   90.00
_cell.angle_beta   90.00
_cell.angle_gamma   90.00
#
_symmetry.space_group_name_H-M   'P 1'
#
loop_
_entity.id
_entity.type
_entity.pdbx_description
1 polymer ?
#
loop_
_entity_poly.entity_id
_entity_poly.type
_entity_poly.pdbx_seq_one_letter_code
_entity_poly.pdbx_strand_id
1 'polypeptide(L)'
;YLPEGEWIDYFTGEKYQGNCVLNNFAAPLWKLPVFVKNGAIIPMTNPNNNVAEINKGLRIYEIYPYKHMMTVEYDDDGISEAYKEGKGTTTFIESNVDSKNNVKISIRPTQGDFDGFVKEKATEFRVNVTAKPKKVSAQIGKGKVKLTEVSSMDDFRKGENVYFYDAAPNLNKFATKGSEFEKKVITKNPQVLVKLAATDITKNQVVMDIEGFQYAPADNYR
;
A
#
# COMPACT_ATOMS: atom_id res chain seq x y z
N TYR A 1 20.08 -14.25 -0.17
CA TYR A 1 19.33 -15.08 -1.10
C TYR A 1 17.91 -14.52 -1.29
N LEU A 2 17.49 -14.37 -2.54
CA LEU A 2 16.11 -14.06 -2.91
C LEU A 2 15.42 -15.35 -3.39
N PRO A 3 14.34 -15.80 -2.75
CA PRO A 3 13.54 -16.93 -3.19
C PRO A 3 12.96 -16.75 -4.60
N GLU A 4 12.39 -17.81 -5.18
CA GLU A 4 11.74 -17.77 -6.49
C GLU A 4 10.67 -16.67 -6.59
N GLY A 5 10.64 -15.95 -7.71
CA GLY A 5 9.72 -14.85 -8.02
C GLY A 5 10.44 -13.56 -8.37
N GLU A 6 9.68 -12.50 -8.58
CA GLU A 6 10.23 -11.16 -8.79
C GLU A 6 10.23 -10.39 -7.46
N TRP A 7 11.33 -9.67 -7.22
CA TRP A 7 11.54 -8.89 -6.01
C TRP A 7 11.86 -7.44 -6.33
N ILE A 8 11.49 -6.54 -5.45
CA ILE A 8 11.67 -5.11 -5.61
C ILE A 8 12.45 -4.59 -4.41
N ASP A 9 13.58 -3.91 -4.64
CA ASP A 9 14.24 -3.14 -3.59
C ASP A 9 13.29 -2.04 -3.12
N TYR A 10 12.91 -2.09 -1.85
CA TYR A 10 11.94 -1.16 -1.28
C TYR A 10 12.36 0.31 -1.40
N PHE A 11 13.66 0.59 -1.36
CA PHE A 11 14.19 1.96 -1.38
C PHE A 11 14.43 2.51 -2.78
N THR A 12 14.83 1.67 -3.74
CA THR A 12 15.20 2.12 -5.08
C THR A 12 14.11 1.81 -6.12
N GLY A 13 13.26 0.84 -5.85
CA GLY A 13 12.30 0.32 -6.82
C GLY A 13 12.93 -0.60 -7.87
N GLU A 14 14.24 -0.90 -7.78
CA GLU A 14 14.90 -1.86 -8.67
C GLU A 14 14.29 -3.24 -8.53
N LYS A 15 14.14 -3.93 -9.66
CA LYS A 15 13.57 -5.26 -9.73
C LYS A 15 14.65 -6.32 -9.90
N TYR A 16 14.47 -7.43 -9.20
CA TYR A 16 15.36 -8.58 -9.20
C TYR A 16 14.58 -9.85 -9.51
N GLN A 17 15.17 -10.72 -10.32
CA GLN A 17 14.67 -12.08 -10.45
C GLN A 17 15.17 -12.88 -9.27
N GLY A 18 14.27 -13.58 -8.59
CA GLY A 18 14.62 -14.45 -7.48
C GLY A 18 15.28 -15.76 -7.91
N ASN A 19 15.41 -16.68 -6.96
CA ASN A 19 16.22 -17.90 -7.04
C ASN A 19 17.71 -17.59 -7.25
N CYS A 20 18.19 -16.54 -6.61
CA CYS A 20 19.58 -16.09 -6.73
C CYS A 20 20.14 -15.55 -5.42
N VAL A 21 21.45 -15.45 -5.36
CA VAL A 21 22.18 -14.75 -4.28
C VAL A 21 22.64 -13.40 -4.83
N LEU A 22 22.23 -12.33 -4.18
CA LEU A 22 22.75 -11.00 -4.47
C LEU A 22 24.08 -10.82 -3.73
N ASN A 23 25.19 -10.87 -4.47
CA ASN A 23 26.50 -10.62 -3.93
C ASN A 23 26.82 -9.12 -3.97
N ASN A 24 27.51 -8.62 -2.95
CA ASN A 24 27.96 -7.23 -2.85
C ASN A 24 26.82 -6.20 -2.98
N PHE A 25 25.63 -6.54 -2.44
CA PHE A 25 24.52 -5.60 -2.40
C PHE A 25 24.89 -4.37 -1.58
N ALA A 26 24.78 -3.18 -2.16
CA ALA A 26 25.12 -1.93 -1.48
C ALA A 26 24.09 -1.60 -0.39
N ALA A 27 24.49 -1.81 0.87
CA ALA A 27 23.70 -1.49 2.04
C ALA A 27 24.55 -0.64 3.02
N PRO A 28 24.65 0.68 2.80
CA PRO A 28 25.32 1.57 3.76
C PRO A 28 24.59 1.54 5.10
N LEU A 29 25.25 1.95 6.19
CA LEU A 29 24.77 1.81 7.57
C LEU A 29 23.36 2.39 7.82
N TRP A 30 22.93 3.34 7.01
CA TRP A 30 21.58 3.95 7.10
C TRP A 30 20.51 3.17 6.33
N LYS A 31 20.87 2.18 5.51
CA LYS A 31 19.93 1.43 4.65
C LYS A 31 19.85 -0.01 5.11
N LEU A 32 18.70 -0.39 5.65
CA LEU A 32 18.36 -1.80 5.83
C LEU A 32 17.99 -2.42 4.47
N PRO A 33 18.64 -3.51 4.02
CA PRO A 33 18.20 -4.23 2.83
C PRO A 33 16.77 -4.76 3.02
N VAL A 34 15.82 -4.21 2.28
CA VAL A 34 14.42 -4.62 2.31
C VAL A 34 13.96 -4.90 0.89
N PHE A 35 13.49 -6.12 0.66
CA PHE A 35 12.94 -6.55 -0.62
C PHE A 35 11.48 -6.90 -0.48
N VAL A 36 10.67 -6.37 -1.38
CA VAL A 36 9.24 -6.66 -1.47
C VAL A 36 9.02 -7.62 -2.63
N LYS A 37 8.28 -8.69 -2.40
CA LYS A 37 7.86 -9.58 -3.49
C LYS A 37 6.92 -8.83 -4.41
N ASN A 38 7.18 -8.90 -5.72
CA ASN A 38 6.29 -8.26 -6.70
C ASN A 38 4.89 -8.88 -6.63
N GLY A 39 3.88 -8.04 -6.57
CA GLY A 39 2.49 -8.44 -6.30
C GLY A 39 2.07 -8.31 -4.84
N ALA A 40 2.95 -7.90 -3.93
CA ALA A 40 2.60 -7.75 -2.53
C ALA A 40 1.52 -6.69 -2.31
N ILE A 41 0.65 -6.98 -1.37
CA ILE A 41 -0.31 -6.05 -0.77
C ILE A 41 0.03 -5.98 0.71
N ILE A 42 0.53 -4.84 1.15
CA ILE A 42 1.10 -4.66 2.49
C ILE A 42 0.18 -3.77 3.32
N PRO A 43 -0.47 -4.30 4.36
CA PRO A 43 -1.17 -3.49 5.34
C PRO A 43 -0.18 -2.56 6.08
N MET A 44 -0.56 -1.31 6.25
CA MET A 44 0.25 -0.28 6.86
C MET A 44 -0.55 0.48 7.92
N THR A 45 0.15 1.16 8.82
CA THR A 45 -0.46 2.12 9.75
C THR A 45 -0.01 3.55 9.43
N ASN A 46 -0.65 4.54 10.06
CA ASN A 46 -0.11 5.89 10.07
C ASN A 46 1.28 5.89 10.74
N PRO A 47 2.20 6.80 10.34
CA PRO A 47 3.47 6.97 11.04
C PRO A 47 3.23 7.25 12.53
N ASN A 48 3.86 6.46 13.39
CA ASN A 48 3.73 6.57 14.83
C ASN A 48 5.00 6.04 15.52
N ASN A 49 5.21 6.44 16.76
CA ASN A 49 6.30 5.94 17.62
C ASN A 49 5.77 4.95 18.68
N ASN A 50 4.46 4.78 18.77
CA ASN A 50 3.82 4.00 19.80
C ASN A 50 2.55 3.36 19.24
N VAL A 51 2.31 2.09 19.54
CA VAL A 51 1.13 1.35 19.10
C VAL A 51 -0.19 2.06 19.52
N ALA A 52 -0.20 2.75 20.66
CA ALA A 52 -1.36 3.52 21.10
C ALA A 52 -1.72 4.72 20.18
N GLU A 53 -0.78 5.15 19.32
CA GLU A 53 -0.98 6.24 18.37
C GLU A 53 -1.49 5.76 17.00
N ILE A 54 -1.73 4.45 16.85
CA ILE A 54 -2.32 3.88 15.64
C ILE A 54 -3.73 4.41 15.46
N ASN A 55 -3.97 5.04 14.31
CA ASN A 55 -5.32 5.46 13.93
C ASN A 55 -6.16 4.26 13.51
N LYS A 56 -6.95 3.73 14.44
CA LYS A 56 -7.84 2.59 14.21
C LYS A 56 -8.96 2.87 13.20
N GLY A 57 -9.28 4.15 12.94
CA GLY A 57 -10.25 4.58 11.93
C GLY A 57 -9.67 4.70 10.51
N LEU A 58 -8.43 4.30 10.28
CA LEU A 58 -7.76 4.35 8.99
C LEU A 58 -7.10 3.01 8.68
N ARG A 59 -7.37 2.45 7.51
CA ARG A 59 -6.61 1.33 6.95
C ARG A 59 -5.83 1.79 5.73
N ILE A 60 -4.58 1.39 5.63
CA ILE A 60 -3.66 1.78 4.56
C ILE A 60 -3.10 0.52 3.93
N TYR A 61 -3.10 0.46 2.60
CA TYR A 61 -2.51 -0.64 1.85
C TYR A 61 -1.49 -0.11 0.85
N GLU A 62 -0.23 -0.54 0.98
CA GLU A 62 0.77 -0.34 -0.06
C GLU A 62 0.73 -1.53 -1.01
N ILE A 63 0.55 -1.27 -2.32
CA ILE A 63 0.26 -2.28 -3.31
C ILE A 63 1.29 -2.22 -4.44
N TYR A 64 1.80 -3.38 -4.81
CA TYR A 64 2.71 -3.61 -5.93
C TYR A 64 1.95 -4.42 -7.00
N PRO A 65 1.25 -3.78 -7.95
CA PRO A 65 0.39 -4.50 -8.89
C PRO A 65 1.18 -5.48 -9.75
N TYR A 66 0.74 -6.74 -9.79
CA TYR A 66 1.35 -7.79 -10.59
C TYR A 66 0.40 -8.97 -10.74
N LYS A 67 0.03 -9.33 -11.98
CA LYS A 67 -0.89 -10.45 -12.25
C LYS A 67 -2.16 -10.39 -11.38
N HIS A 68 -2.60 -11.53 -10.88
CA HIS A 68 -3.65 -11.65 -9.88
C HIS A 68 -3.04 -12.06 -8.54
N MET A 69 -3.21 -11.22 -7.54
CA MET A 69 -2.68 -11.40 -6.19
C MET A 69 -3.75 -11.19 -5.15
N MET A 70 -3.66 -11.95 -4.06
CA MET A 70 -4.57 -11.84 -2.93
C MET A 70 -3.79 -11.87 -1.62
N THR A 71 -4.19 -11.05 -0.67
CA THR A 71 -3.69 -11.03 0.71
C THR A 71 -4.86 -11.15 1.67
N VAL A 72 -4.64 -11.83 2.76
CA VAL A 72 -5.57 -11.94 3.89
C VAL A 72 -4.97 -11.17 5.05
N GLU A 73 -5.68 -10.15 5.50
CA GLU A 73 -5.34 -9.40 6.71
C GLU A 73 -6.14 -9.98 7.87
N TYR A 74 -5.46 -10.28 8.96
CA TYR A 74 -6.03 -10.65 10.24
C TYR A 74 -5.78 -9.55 11.25
N ASP A 75 -6.76 -9.27 12.11
CA ASP A 75 -6.63 -8.30 13.20
C ASP A 75 -7.41 -8.81 14.44
N ASP A 76 -6.90 -8.50 15.62
CA ASP A 76 -7.52 -8.79 16.91
C ASP A 76 -7.21 -7.67 17.92
N ASP A 77 -7.53 -7.88 19.20
CA ASP A 77 -7.28 -6.85 20.22
C ASP A 77 -5.79 -6.65 20.57
N GLY A 78 -4.93 -7.59 20.17
CA GLY A 78 -3.48 -7.54 20.39
C GLY A 78 -3.04 -7.64 21.85
N ILE A 79 -3.95 -7.97 22.76
CA ILE A 79 -3.71 -7.93 24.22
C ILE A 79 -4.12 -9.24 24.89
N SER A 80 -5.34 -9.74 24.58
CA SER A 80 -5.92 -10.91 25.22
C SER A 80 -5.73 -12.19 24.39
N GLU A 81 -6.13 -13.32 24.96
CA GLU A 81 -6.19 -14.60 24.26
C GLU A 81 -7.56 -14.87 23.60
N ALA A 82 -8.43 -13.88 23.50
CA ALA A 82 -9.77 -14.00 22.95
C ALA A 82 -9.79 -14.50 21.49
N TYR A 83 -8.68 -14.33 20.75
CA TYR A 83 -8.50 -14.91 19.42
C TYR A 83 -8.66 -16.44 19.42
N LYS A 84 -8.35 -17.14 20.52
CA LYS A 84 -8.57 -18.60 20.67
C LYS A 84 -10.06 -18.96 20.67
N GLU A 85 -10.92 -17.99 20.97
CA GLU A 85 -12.39 -18.12 20.96
C GLU A 85 -13.00 -17.54 19.66
N GLY A 86 -12.15 -17.27 18.65
CA GLY A 86 -12.57 -16.72 17.36
C GLY A 86 -12.87 -15.22 17.39
N LYS A 87 -12.40 -14.48 18.41
CA LYS A 87 -12.49 -13.02 18.47
C LYS A 87 -11.37 -12.40 17.65
N GLY A 88 -11.67 -12.08 16.41
CA GLY A 88 -10.78 -11.47 15.47
C GLY A 88 -11.50 -11.14 14.18
N THR A 89 -10.82 -10.41 13.31
CA THR A 89 -11.37 -10.04 12.00
C THR A 89 -10.49 -10.53 10.87
N THR A 90 -11.10 -10.78 9.73
CA THR A 90 -10.42 -11.20 8.50
C THR A 90 -10.89 -10.35 7.34
N THR A 91 -9.95 -9.78 6.61
CA THR A 91 -10.21 -8.97 5.41
C THR A 91 -9.46 -9.56 4.22
N PHE A 92 -10.15 -9.77 3.11
CA PHE A 92 -9.56 -10.22 1.86
C PHE A 92 -9.33 -9.02 0.93
N ILE A 93 -8.10 -8.85 0.48
CA ILE A 93 -7.68 -7.79 -0.44
C ILE A 93 -7.11 -8.44 -1.70
N GLU A 94 -7.64 -8.06 -2.85
CA GLU A 94 -7.22 -8.58 -4.15
C GLU A 94 -6.70 -7.44 -5.03
N SER A 95 -5.67 -7.72 -5.81
CA SER A 95 -5.15 -6.85 -6.87
C SER A 95 -5.04 -7.66 -8.15
N ASN A 96 -5.62 -7.18 -9.23
CA ASN A 96 -5.60 -7.83 -10.53
C ASN A 96 -5.15 -6.87 -11.62
N VAL A 97 -4.15 -7.26 -12.40
CA VAL A 97 -3.68 -6.53 -13.58
C VAL A 97 -4.21 -7.24 -14.81
N ASP A 98 -4.98 -6.55 -15.65
CA ASP A 98 -5.54 -7.11 -16.89
C ASP A 98 -4.54 -7.02 -18.06
N SER A 99 -4.92 -7.62 -19.20
CA SER A 99 -4.10 -7.62 -20.42
C SER A 99 -3.91 -6.23 -21.06
N LYS A 100 -4.66 -5.23 -20.61
CA LYS A 100 -4.55 -3.83 -21.06
C LYS A 100 -3.76 -2.96 -20.08
N ASN A 101 -3.11 -3.59 -19.09
CA ASN A 101 -2.40 -2.92 -18.01
C ASN A 101 -3.31 -1.97 -17.21
N ASN A 102 -4.54 -2.38 -16.94
CA ASN A 102 -5.37 -1.75 -15.92
C ASN A 102 -5.27 -2.54 -14.64
N VAL A 103 -5.29 -1.84 -13.52
CA VAL A 103 -5.26 -2.44 -12.19
C VAL A 103 -6.64 -2.31 -11.57
N LYS A 104 -7.18 -3.43 -11.11
CA LYS A 104 -8.36 -3.47 -10.25
C LYS A 104 -7.98 -3.98 -8.87
N ILE A 105 -8.27 -3.19 -7.86
CA ILE A 105 -8.07 -3.56 -6.46
C ILE A 105 -9.43 -3.67 -5.80
N SER A 106 -9.67 -4.77 -5.07
CA SER A 106 -10.92 -4.97 -4.35
C SER A 106 -10.65 -5.40 -2.92
N ILE A 107 -11.37 -4.81 -1.98
CA ILE A 107 -11.39 -5.18 -0.57
C ILE A 107 -12.77 -5.68 -0.25
N ARG A 108 -12.88 -6.96 0.12
CA ARG A 108 -14.16 -7.55 0.53
C ARG A 108 -14.58 -6.99 1.89
N PRO A 109 -15.87 -7.03 2.22
CA PRO A 109 -16.33 -6.72 3.57
C PRO A 109 -15.57 -7.55 4.61
N THR A 110 -15.08 -6.87 5.64
CA THR A 110 -14.38 -7.49 6.77
C THR A 110 -15.31 -8.41 7.52
N GLN A 111 -14.85 -9.61 7.83
CA GLN A 111 -15.59 -10.63 8.57
C GLN A 111 -15.07 -10.74 10.00
N GLY A 112 -15.95 -11.06 10.94
CA GLY A 112 -15.59 -11.21 12.35
C GLY A 112 -15.75 -9.91 13.15
N ASP A 113 -15.42 -10.00 14.44
CA ASP A 113 -15.49 -8.90 15.40
C ASP A 113 -14.60 -9.21 16.62
N PHE A 114 -14.14 -8.18 17.32
CA PHE A 114 -13.42 -8.27 18.59
C PHE A 114 -13.65 -7.01 19.43
N ASP A 115 -13.35 -7.05 20.70
CA ASP A 115 -13.55 -5.91 21.58
C ASP A 115 -12.62 -4.74 21.19
N GLY A 116 -13.21 -3.57 21.00
CA GLY A 116 -12.49 -2.37 20.50
C GLY A 116 -12.30 -2.31 18.99
N PHE A 117 -12.91 -3.23 18.21
CA PHE A 117 -12.88 -3.14 16.75
C PHE A 117 -13.63 -1.92 16.23
N VAL A 118 -12.95 -1.10 15.43
CA VAL A 118 -13.53 0.08 14.78
C VAL A 118 -14.03 -0.32 13.39
N LYS A 119 -15.36 -0.26 13.17
CA LYS A 119 -16.00 -0.63 11.90
C LYS A 119 -16.01 0.50 10.87
N GLU A 120 -16.07 1.75 11.31
CA GLU A 120 -16.01 2.92 10.44
C GLU A 120 -14.54 3.28 10.18
N LYS A 121 -14.05 2.94 8.97
CA LYS A 121 -12.66 3.21 8.59
C LYS A 121 -12.58 3.91 7.24
N ALA A 122 -11.75 4.95 7.16
CA ALA A 122 -11.25 5.47 5.90
C ALA A 122 -10.30 4.44 5.27
N THR A 123 -10.21 4.46 3.94
CA THR A 123 -9.30 3.56 3.21
C THR A 123 -8.30 4.38 2.40
N GLU A 124 -7.02 4.15 2.60
CA GLU A 124 -5.94 4.74 1.82
C GLU A 124 -5.21 3.64 1.03
N PHE A 125 -5.08 3.85 -0.27
CA PHE A 125 -4.26 3.03 -1.14
C PHE A 125 -3.00 3.77 -1.54
N ARG A 126 -1.87 3.11 -1.53
CA ARG A 126 -0.57 3.55 -2.05
C ARG A 126 -0.14 2.58 -3.13
N VAL A 127 -0.50 2.87 -4.36
CA VAL A 127 -0.26 1.96 -5.48
C VAL A 127 1.00 2.34 -6.20
N ASN A 128 1.98 1.44 -6.22
CA ASN A 128 3.21 1.63 -6.98
C ASN A 128 2.90 1.49 -8.47
N VAL A 129 3.28 2.49 -9.25
CA VAL A 129 3.03 2.59 -10.68
C VAL A 129 4.32 2.96 -11.42
N THR A 130 4.33 2.87 -12.75
CA THR A 130 5.50 3.25 -13.56
C THR A 130 5.33 4.59 -14.26
N ALA A 131 4.09 5.07 -14.35
CA ALA A 131 3.75 6.36 -14.95
C ALA A 131 2.44 6.90 -14.38
N LYS A 132 2.13 8.16 -14.65
CA LYS A 132 0.85 8.77 -14.30
C LYS A 132 -0.28 8.01 -15.01
N PRO A 133 -1.29 7.48 -14.28
CA PRO A 133 -2.39 6.77 -14.87
C PRO A 133 -3.29 7.70 -15.71
N LYS A 134 -4.00 7.11 -16.65
CA LYS A 134 -4.98 7.84 -17.47
C LYS A 134 -6.24 8.19 -16.67
N LYS A 135 -6.63 7.30 -15.75
CA LYS A 135 -7.83 7.46 -14.95
C LYS A 135 -7.73 6.67 -13.65
N VAL A 136 -8.26 7.25 -12.60
CA VAL A 136 -8.47 6.60 -11.29
C VAL A 136 -9.94 6.71 -10.95
N SER A 137 -10.56 5.60 -10.53
CA SER A 137 -11.95 5.59 -10.11
C SER A 137 -12.15 4.64 -8.93
N ALA A 138 -13.18 4.88 -8.13
CA ALA A 138 -13.48 4.07 -6.97
C ALA A 138 -14.98 3.85 -6.80
N GLN A 139 -15.32 2.79 -6.06
CA GLN A 139 -16.67 2.42 -5.69
C GLN A 139 -16.69 1.89 -4.25
N ILE A 140 -17.68 2.29 -3.47
CA ILE A 140 -17.97 1.78 -2.13
C ILE A 140 -19.36 1.14 -2.15
N GLY A 141 -19.44 -0.14 -1.84
CA GLY A 141 -20.66 -0.92 -2.00
C GLY A 141 -21.12 -0.87 -3.46
N LYS A 142 -22.35 -0.37 -3.68
CA LYS A 142 -22.93 -0.17 -5.04
C LYS A 142 -22.75 1.25 -5.56
N GLY A 143 -22.22 2.18 -4.75
CA GLY A 143 -22.09 3.60 -5.08
C GLY A 143 -20.75 3.94 -5.70
N LYS A 144 -20.77 4.64 -6.84
CA LYS A 144 -19.56 5.24 -7.41
C LYS A 144 -19.11 6.42 -6.55
N VAL A 145 -17.79 6.49 -6.28
CA VAL A 145 -17.19 7.60 -5.54
C VAL A 145 -16.68 8.65 -6.53
N LYS A 146 -17.07 9.90 -6.34
CA LYS A 146 -16.49 11.02 -7.08
C LYS A 146 -15.12 11.34 -6.47
N LEU A 147 -14.06 10.93 -7.15
CA LEU A 147 -12.69 11.27 -6.77
C LEU A 147 -12.27 12.62 -7.35
N THR A 148 -11.55 13.40 -6.55
CA THR A 148 -10.94 14.66 -6.97
C THR A 148 -9.42 14.49 -7.02
N GLU A 149 -8.81 14.81 -8.15
CA GLU A 149 -7.34 14.87 -8.23
C GLU A 149 -6.85 16.10 -7.47
N VAL A 150 -5.86 15.90 -6.61
CA VAL A 150 -5.19 16.98 -5.88
C VAL A 150 -3.72 17.08 -6.32
N SER A 151 -3.14 18.26 -6.14
CA SER A 151 -1.80 18.57 -6.66
C SER A 151 -0.69 18.51 -5.62
N SER A 152 -1.04 18.34 -4.35
CA SER A 152 -0.06 18.29 -3.27
C SER A 152 -0.37 17.19 -2.27
N MET A 153 0.68 16.74 -1.56
CA MET A 153 0.54 15.80 -0.46
C MET A 153 -0.26 16.38 0.71
N ASP A 154 -0.19 17.69 0.93
CA ASP A 154 -0.93 18.35 2.00
C ASP A 154 -2.44 18.38 1.71
N ASP A 155 -2.82 18.63 0.46
CA ASP A 155 -4.22 18.54 0.04
C ASP A 155 -4.73 17.10 0.12
N PHE A 156 -3.88 16.13 -0.25
CA PHE A 156 -4.21 14.72 -0.12
C PHE A 156 -4.46 14.32 1.36
N ARG A 157 -3.61 14.78 2.28
CA ARG A 157 -3.76 14.46 3.71
C ARG A 157 -5.05 15.02 4.30
N LYS A 158 -5.44 16.24 3.90
CA LYS A 158 -6.64 16.93 4.39
C LYS A 158 -7.91 16.50 3.68
N GLY A 159 -7.77 15.99 2.45
CA GLY A 159 -8.91 15.65 1.60
C GLY A 159 -9.58 14.34 1.96
N GLU A 160 -10.82 14.19 1.49
CA GLU A 160 -11.58 12.94 1.44
C GLU A 160 -12.05 12.69 0.01
N ASN A 161 -12.08 11.43 -0.41
CA ASN A 161 -12.38 11.03 -1.78
C ASN A 161 -11.48 11.73 -2.80
N VAL A 162 -10.18 11.71 -2.51
CA VAL A 162 -9.15 12.36 -3.32
C VAL A 162 -8.11 11.35 -3.81
N TYR A 163 -7.44 11.71 -4.91
CA TYR A 163 -6.23 10.99 -5.32
C TYR A 163 -5.12 11.96 -5.69
N PHE A 164 -3.90 11.49 -5.51
CA PHE A 164 -2.68 12.24 -5.79
C PHE A 164 -1.67 11.34 -6.50
N TYR A 165 -1.11 11.82 -7.61
CA TYR A 165 -0.01 11.17 -8.28
C TYR A 165 1.30 11.75 -7.78
N ASP A 166 2.06 10.95 -7.02
CA ASP A 166 3.39 11.30 -6.55
C ASP A 166 4.42 10.70 -7.51
N ALA A 167 5.03 11.56 -8.34
CA ALA A 167 6.00 11.14 -9.35
C ALA A 167 7.33 10.69 -8.75
N ALA A 168 7.66 11.13 -7.53
CA ALA A 168 8.94 10.88 -6.89
C ALA A 168 8.79 10.81 -5.36
N PRO A 169 8.12 9.76 -4.82
CA PRO A 169 7.94 9.61 -3.39
C PRO A 169 9.28 9.61 -2.66
N ASN A 170 9.48 10.55 -1.76
CA ASN A 170 10.69 10.62 -0.96
C ASN A 170 10.49 9.93 0.39
N LEU A 171 11.17 8.81 0.61
CA LEU A 171 11.11 8.06 1.87
C LEU A 171 11.76 8.82 3.03
N ASN A 172 12.62 9.78 2.73
CA ASN A 172 13.38 10.51 3.75
C ASN A 172 12.75 11.86 4.14
N LYS A 173 11.54 12.14 3.69
CA LYS A 173 10.84 13.43 3.94
C LYS A 173 10.56 13.74 5.41
N PHE A 174 10.68 12.73 6.29
CA PHE A 174 10.52 12.88 7.74
C PHE A 174 11.85 12.91 8.50
N ALA A 175 12.98 13.02 7.78
CA ALA A 175 14.28 13.15 8.44
C ALA A 175 14.30 14.36 9.38
N THR A 176 14.95 14.20 10.53
CA THR A 176 15.06 15.27 11.50
C THR A 176 15.79 16.47 10.89
N LYS A 177 15.19 17.64 11.03
CA LYS A 177 15.77 18.89 10.54
C LYS A 177 17.19 19.10 11.09
N GLY A 178 18.13 19.42 10.19
CA GLY A 178 19.56 19.60 10.53
C GLY A 178 20.36 18.32 10.62
N SER A 179 19.75 17.13 10.50
CA SER A 179 20.47 15.87 10.44
C SER A 179 21.15 15.66 9.06
N GLU A 180 22.16 14.77 9.02
CA GLU A 180 22.78 14.39 7.74
C GLU A 180 21.79 13.73 6.76
N PHE A 181 20.70 13.17 7.27
CA PHE A 181 19.66 12.50 6.49
C PHE A 181 18.69 13.48 5.83
N GLU A 182 18.55 14.70 6.32
CA GLU A 182 17.67 15.72 5.73
C GLU A 182 18.03 16.00 4.27
N LYS A 183 19.33 15.97 3.94
CA LYS A 183 19.84 16.20 2.60
C LYS A 183 19.81 14.97 1.68
N LYS A 184 19.54 13.78 2.24
CA LYS A 184 19.49 12.55 1.45
C LYS A 184 18.08 12.37 0.90
N VAL A 185 17.95 12.46 -0.41
CA VAL A 185 16.70 12.15 -1.10
C VAL A 185 16.73 10.68 -1.50
N ILE A 186 15.79 9.90 -0.93
CA ILE A 186 15.61 8.49 -1.27
C ILE A 186 14.27 8.37 -1.98
N THR A 187 14.31 8.25 -3.29
CA THR A 187 13.13 8.24 -4.16
C THR A 187 12.74 6.82 -4.51
N LYS A 188 11.47 6.50 -4.33
CA LYS A 188 10.82 5.27 -4.83
C LYS A 188 10.27 5.46 -6.24
N ASN A 189 9.76 4.37 -6.80
CA ASN A 189 8.91 4.43 -7.99
C ASN A 189 7.69 5.34 -7.75
N PRO A 190 7.16 5.95 -8.83
CA PRO A 190 5.93 6.73 -8.73
C PRO A 190 4.81 5.98 -8.02
N GLN A 191 3.99 6.70 -7.27
CA GLN A 191 2.83 6.15 -6.58
C GLN A 191 1.56 6.92 -6.91
N VAL A 192 0.46 6.20 -7.00
CA VAL A 192 -0.88 6.76 -6.94
C VAL A 192 -1.42 6.55 -5.54
N LEU A 193 -1.68 7.65 -4.86
CA LEU A 193 -2.28 7.67 -3.54
C LEU A 193 -3.77 7.95 -3.70
N VAL A 194 -4.61 7.12 -3.11
CA VAL A 194 -6.07 7.29 -3.14
C VAL A 194 -6.60 7.22 -1.73
N LYS A 195 -7.38 8.18 -1.31
CA LYS A 195 -7.99 8.21 0.02
C LYS A 195 -9.50 8.30 -0.12
N LEU A 196 -10.20 7.34 0.44
CA LEU A 196 -11.65 7.26 0.46
C LEU A 196 -12.17 7.60 1.86
N ALA A 197 -13.30 8.29 1.91
CA ALA A 197 -14.01 8.60 3.13
C ALA A 197 -14.32 7.34 3.96
N ALA A 198 -14.49 7.51 5.25
CA ALA A 198 -14.83 6.42 6.16
C ALA A 198 -16.16 5.77 5.77
N THR A 199 -16.21 4.45 5.94
CA THR A 199 -17.40 3.64 5.71
C THR A 199 -17.38 2.43 6.63
N ASP A 200 -18.54 1.86 6.90
CA ASP A 200 -18.63 0.57 7.60
C ASP A 200 -18.01 -0.53 6.72
N ILE A 201 -16.79 -0.93 7.08
CA ILE A 201 -16.00 -1.90 6.35
C ILE A 201 -16.53 -3.32 6.46
N THR A 202 -17.42 -3.60 7.38
CA THR A 202 -18.07 -4.91 7.54
C THR A 202 -19.22 -5.12 6.57
N LYS A 203 -19.76 -4.03 6.00
CA LYS A 203 -20.90 -4.05 5.07
C LYS A 203 -20.52 -3.73 3.64
N ASN A 204 -19.50 -2.89 3.46
CA ASN A 204 -19.18 -2.32 2.15
C ASN A 204 -17.89 -2.91 1.57
N GLN A 205 -18.01 -3.47 0.38
CA GLN A 205 -16.86 -3.73 -0.47
C GLN A 205 -16.29 -2.39 -0.98
N VAL A 206 -14.98 -2.30 -1.07
CA VAL A 206 -14.31 -1.19 -1.73
C VAL A 206 -13.64 -1.71 -3.00
N VAL A 207 -13.86 -1.02 -4.12
CA VAL A 207 -13.21 -1.30 -5.40
C VAL A 207 -12.54 -0.04 -5.89
N MET A 208 -11.31 -0.18 -6.38
CA MET A 208 -10.55 0.89 -7.04
C MET A 208 -10.01 0.37 -8.37
N ASP A 209 -10.18 1.17 -9.42
CA ASP A 209 -9.67 0.89 -10.75
C ASP A 209 -8.68 1.98 -11.17
N ILE A 210 -7.53 1.56 -11.72
CA ILE A 210 -6.51 2.42 -12.31
C ILE A 210 -6.35 2.02 -13.77
N GLU A 211 -6.64 2.93 -14.70
CA GLU A 211 -6.47 2.71 -16.14
C GLU A 211 -5.12 3.24 -16.62
N GLY A 212 -4.44 2.45 -17.44
CA GLY A 212 -3.16 2.84 -18.04
C GLY A 212 -1.97 2.72 -17.07
N PHE A 213 -2.05 1.82 -16.09
CA PHE A 213 -0.90 1.35 -15.36
C PHE A 213 0.07 0.71 -16.34
N GLN A 214 1.31 1.20 -16.38
CA GLN A 214 2.35 0.59 -17.20
C GLN A 214 3.19 -0.32 -16.32
N TYR A 215 3.09 -1.62 -16.57
CA TYR A 215 3.96 -2.60 -15.95
C TYR A 215 5.28 -2.66 -16.72
N ALA A 216 6.36 -2.31 -16.05
CA ALA A 216 7.69 -2.59 -16.56
C ALA A 216 8.16 -3.92 -15.94
N PRO A 217 8.39 -4.98 -16.75
CA PRO A 217 9.01 -6.20 -16.25
C PRO A 217 10.40 -5.89 -15.68
N ALA A 218 10.92 -6.78 -14.88
CA ALA A 218 12.27 -6.64 -14.36
C ALA A 218 13.26 -6.64 -15.53
N ASP A 219 13.91 -5.49 -15.73
CA ASP A 219 15.00 -5.39 -16.68
C ASP A 219 16.26 -5.96 -16.02
N ASN A 220 16.65 -7.13 -16.49
CA ASN A 220 17.95 -7.75 -16.23
C ASN A 220 18.49 -7.69 -14.78
N TYR A 221 18.37 -8.67 -14.27
CA TYR A 221 18.87 -9.49 -13.20
C TYR A 221 20.41 -9.52 -13.12
N ARG A 222 20.91 -9.03 -12.06
CA ARG A 222 22.29 -9.24 -11.69
C ARG A 222 22.39 -10.35 -10.68
#